data_ee91d9f0e09403bb0f7b1b867a4b810a
#
_entry.id   ee91d9f0e09403bb0f7b1b867a4b810a
#
_cell.length_a   1.000
_cell.length_b   1.000
_cell.length_c   1.000
_cell.angle_alpha   90.00
_cell.angle_beta   90.00
_cell.angle_gamma   90.00
#
_symmetry.space_group_name_H-M   'P 1'
#
loop_
_entity.id
_entity.type
_entity.pdbx_description
1 polymer ?
#
loop_
_entity_poly.entity_id
_entity_poly.type
_entity_poly.pdbx_seq_one_letter_code
_entity_poly.pdbx_strand_id
1 'polypeptide(L)'
;MKKLLLVISMLIFAMLMTACGGSSKSVFTEPGAIGKIMGELQNKDGLKGQELKVFQDITIVSGKDYGGNFISINILKPGTKEDVDHYEYRNGSWSGPSAVKITGNGNMEDNLIALQALNMDKIPEMYKAFQEKVSDKKDVKVKESLVYRFWKGDWTVMMDAESDREAYSAEFDLNGKMIDFKNVDKNSLX
;
A
#
# COMPACT_ATOMS: atom_id res chain seq x y z
N MET A 1 -20.23 -51.65 4.20
CA MET A 1 -19.00 -50.88 4.15
C MET A 1 -18.93 -49.88 2.96
N LYS A 2 -19.54 -50.17 1.81
CA LYS A 2 -19.51 -49.23 0.64
C LYS A 2 -20.37 -47.98 0.80
N LYS A 3 -21.36 -47.96 1.67
CA LYS A 3 -22.25 -46.80 1.88
C LYS A 3 -21.65 -45.74 2.83
N LEU A 4 -20.65 -46.11 3.66
CA LEU A 4 -20.04 -45.20 4.60
C LEU A 4 -18.97 -44.32 3.95
N LEU A 5 -18.31 -44.83 2.91
CA LEU A 5 -17.29 -44.11 2.17
C LEU A 5 -17.85 -42.96 1.32
N LEU A 6 -19.12 -43.06 0.90
CA LEU A 6 -19.74 -42.04 0.06
C LEU A 6 -20.17 -40.80 0.85
N VAL A 7 -20.44 -40.95 2.14
CA VAL A 7 -20.86 -39.83 3.01
C VAL A 7 -19.63 -38.98 3.43
N ILE A 8 -18.47 -39.62 3.60
CA ILE A 8 -17.25 -38.92 3.99
C ILE A 8 -16.70 -38.09 2.81
N SER A 9 -16.86 -38.57 1.56
CA SER A 9 -16.44 -37.84 0.37
C SER A 9 -17.25 -36.55 0.15
N MET A 10 -18.52 -36.53 0.58
CA MET A 10 -19.41 -35.38 0.40
C MET A 10 -19.19 -34.27 1.42
N LEU A 11 -18.64 -34.62 2.60
CA LEU A 11 -18.36 -33.63 3.66
C LEU A 11 -17.07 -32.82 3.41
N ILE A 12 -16.13 -33.36 2.63
CA ILE A 12 -14.87 -32.68 2.35
C ILE A 12 -15.03 -31.60 1.27
N PHE A 13 -16.05 -31.74 0.41
CA PHE A 13 -16.28 -30.76 -0.68
C PHE A 13 -17.03 -29.50 -0.22
N ALA A 14 -17.62 -29.52 0.99
CA ALA A 14 -18.39 -28.38 1.49
C ALA A 14 -17.57 -27.31 2.21
N MET A 15 -16.24 -27.53 2.40
CA MET A 15 -15.40 -26.58 3.12
C MET A 15 -14.56 -25.63 2.21
N LEU A 16 -14.77 -25.66 0.90
CA LEU A 16 -13.99 -24.87 -0.05
C LEU A 16 -14.72 -23.66 -0.65
N MET A 17 -15.90 -23.32 -0.12
CA MET A 17 -16.69 -22.21 -0.62
C MET A 17 -16.90 -21.09 0.42
N THR A 18 -15.83 -20.67 1.10
CA THR A 18 -15.90 -19.42 1.85
C THR A 18 -14.88 -18.42 1.32
N ALA A 19 -14.92 -18.21 -0.01
CA ALA A 19 -14.40 -17.00 -0.61
C ALA A 19 -15.57 -16.00 -0.67
N CYS A 20 -16.16 -15.68 0.47
CA CYS A 20 -17.10 -14.59 0.53
C CYS A 20 -16.32 -13.28 0.45
N GLY A 21 -16.67 -12.44 -0.52
CA GLY A 21 -16.18 -11.07 -0.62
C GLY A 21 -16.49 -10.27 0.62
N GLY A 22 -15.67 -10.44 1.65
CA GLY A 22 -15.63 -9.52 2.76
C GLY A 22 -14.92 -8.25 2.29
N SER A 23 -15.52 -7.10 2.56
CA SER A 23 -14.82 -5.83 2.34
C SER A 23 -13.46 -5.92 3.03
N SER A 24 -12.39 -5.81 2.27
CA SER A 24 -11.04 -5.86 2.82
C SER A 24 -10.91 -4.72 3.83
N LYS A 25 -10.53 -5.06 5.06
CA LYS A 25 -10.33 -4.06 6.11
C LYS A 25 -9.26 -3.06 5.66
N SER A 26 -9.49 -1.78 5.97
CA SER A 26 -8.58 -0.71 5.56
C SER A 26 -7.19 -0.91 6.16
N VAL A 27 -6.16 -0.75 5.32
CA VAL A 27 -4.76 -0.79 5.78
C VAL A 27 -4.41 0.36 6.72
N PHE A 28 -5.24 1.40 6.77
CA PHE A 28 -5.04 2.56 7.65
C PHE A 28 -5.53 2.29 9.08
N THR A 29 -6.45 1.36 9.25
CA THR A 29 -7.10 1.14 10.55
C THR A 29 -6.91 -0.28 11.10
N GLU A 30 -6.54 -1.24 10.25
CA GLU A 30 -6.39 -2.64 10.66
C GLU A 30 -4.91 -3.05 10.65
N PRO A 31 -4.30 -3.26 11.84
CA PRO A 31 -2.92 -3.77 11.90
C PRO A 31 -2.77 -5.11 11.16
N GLY A 32 -1.69 -5.23 10.41
CA GLY A 32 -1.37 -6.45 9.66
C GLY A 32 -2.07 -6.57 8.30
N ALA A 33 -3.06 -5.72 7.99
CA ALA A 33 -3.76 -5.78 6.70
C ALA A 33 -2.80 -5.56 5.52
N ILE A 34 -1.92 -4.57 5.63
CA ILE A 34 -0.94 -4.28 4.58
C ILE A 34 0.06 -5.44 4.40
N GLY A 35 0.51 -6.05 5.50
CA GLY A 35 1.44 -7.18 5.46
C GLY A 35 0.86 -8.37 4.71
N LYS A 36 -0.43 -8.65 4.90
CA LYS A 36 -1.13 -9.71 4.14
C LYS A 36 -1.12 -9.41 2.64
N ILE A 37 -1.50 -8.19 2.26
CA ILE A 37 -1.57 -7.77 0.84
C ILE A 37 -0.18 -7.84 0.20
N MET A 38 0.85 -7.32 0.89
CA MET A 38 2.21 -7.35 0.36
C MET A 38 2.77 -8.78 0.29
N GLY A 39 2.37 -9.66 1.22
CA GLY A 39 2.71 -11.07 1.17
C GLY A 39 2.15 -11.76 -0.07
N GLU A 40 0.94 -11.39 -0.50
CA GLU A 40 0.37 -11.88 -1.75
C GLU A 40 1.21 -11.45 -2.97
N LEU A 41 1.69 -10.19 -3.00
CA LEU A 41 2.59 -9.71 -4.05
C LEU A 41 3.89 -10.51 -4.08
N GLN A 42 4.51 -10.68 -2.91
CA GLN A 42 5.79 -11.40 -2.79
C GLN A 42 5.68 -12.88 -3.22
N ASN A 43 4.47 -13.45 -3.21
CA ASN A 43 4.24 -14.82 -3.63
C ASN A 43 3.83 -14.95 -5.11
N LYS A 44 3.75 -13.85 -5.86
CA LYS A 44 3.45 -13.91 -7.30
C LYS A 44 4.58 -14.58 -8.08
N ASP A 45 4.23 -15.20 -9.19
CA ASP A 45 5.21 -15.78 -10.11
C ASP A 45 6.19 -14.70 -10.57
N GLY A 46 7.46 -15.04 -10.56
CA GLY A 46 8.55 -14.12 -10.91
C GLY A 46 9.05 -13.26 -9.74
N LEU A 47 8.29 -13.13 -8.66
CA LEU A 47 8.70 -12.38 -7.46
C LEU A 47 9.02 -13.28 -6.26
N LYS A 48 8.46 -14.47 -6.25
CA LYS A 48 8.57 -15.40 -5.13
C LYS A 48 10.03 -15.75 -4.84
N GLY A 49 10.43 -15.56 -3.58
CA GLY A 49 11.80 -15.86 -3.12
C GLY A 49 12.85 -14.83 -3.52
N GLN A 50 12.42 -13.73 -4.14
CA GLN A 50 13.33 -12.64 -4.54
C GLN A 50 13.34 -11.53 -3.50
N GLU A 51 14.47 -10.84 -3.36
CA GLU A 51 14.53 -9.57 -2.65
C GLU A 51 13.94 -8.51 -3.58
N LEU A 52 12.80 -7.94 -3.18
CA LEU A 52 12.11 -6.94 -4.00
C LEU A 52 12.63 -5.54 -3.70
N LYS A 53 13.00 -4.82 -4.75
CA LYS A 53 13.37 -3.40 -4.67
C LYS A 53 12.29 -2.56 -5.33
N VAL A 54 11.80 -1.58 -4.59
CA VAL A 54 10.78 -0.65 -5.03
C VAL A 54 11.45 0.54 -5.72
N PHE A 55 10.89 0.96 -6.84
CA PHE A 55 11.35 2.11 -7.61
C PHE A 55 10.39 3.28 -7.41
N GLN A 56 10.92 4.39 -6.90
CA GLN A 56 10.18 5.64 -6.72
C GLN A 56 8.90 5.48 -5.86
N ASP A 57 7.81 6.10 -6.28
CA ASP A 57 6.63 6.29 -5.43
C ASP A 57 5.77 5.04 -5.30
N ILE A 58 5.16 4.89 -4.10
CA ILE A 58 4.08 3.93 -3.87
C ILE A 58 2.86 4.73 -3.40
N THR A 59 1.75 4.53 -4.07
CA THR A 59 0.47 5.11 -3.66
C THR A 59 -0.37 4.04 -2.96
N ILE A 60 -0.90 4.36 -1.79
CA ILE A 60 -1.81 3.49 -1.05
C ILE A 60 -3.06 4.30 -0.67
N VAL A 61 -4.22 3.79 -1.05
CA VAL A 61 -5.51 4.43 -0.76
C VAL A 61 -6.49 3.37 -0.25
N SER A 62 -7.39 3.75 0.64
CA SER A 62 -8.50 2.89 1.00
C SER A 62 -9.82 3.67 0.81
N GLY A 63 -10.78 3.04 0.17
CA GLY A 63 -12.08 3.69 -0.07
C GLY A 63 -12.97 2.89 -0.99
N LYS A 64 -14.26 3.22 -0.94
CA LYS A 64 -15.29 2.53 -1.74
C LYS A 64 -15.04 2.62 -3.24
N ASP A 65 -14.50 3.76 -3.69
CA ASP A 65 -14.26 4.02 -5.12
C ASP A 65 -13.15 3.14 -5.69
N TYR A 66 -12.35 2.55 -4.81
CA TYR A 66 -11.27 1.63 -5.19
C TYR A 66 -11.62 0.16 -4.90
N GLY A 67 -12.83 -0.11 -4.42
CA GLY A 67 -13.23 -1.46 -4.01
C GLY A 67 -12.55 -1.92 -2.72
N GLY A 68 -12.17 -0.98 -1.85
CA GLY A 68 -11.43 -1.23 -0.63
C GLY A 68 -10.03 -0.65 -0.70
N ASN A 69 -9.03 -1.48 -0.44
CA ASN A 69 -7.63 -1.03 -0.52
C ASN A 69 -7.14 -1.02 -1.98
N PHE A 70 -6.42 0.04 -2.32
CA PHE A 70 -5.74 0.22 -3.60
C PHE A 70 -4.25 0.46 -3.31
N ILE A 71 -3.39 -0.23 -4.05
CA ILE A 71 -1.93 -0.02 -3.98
C ILE A 71 -1.38 0.02 -5.41
N SER A 72 -0.60 1.04 -5.70
CA SER A 72 0.15 1.17 -6.96
C SER A 72 1.63 1.17 -6.62
N ILE A 73 2.40 0.24 -7.18
CA ILE A 73 3.80 0.04 -6.84
C ILE A 73 4.61 -0.37 -8.08
N ASN A 74 5.82 0.15 -8.17
CA ASN A 74 6.79 -0.19 -9.20
C ASN A 74 7.93 -1.00 -8.59
N ILE A 75 8.22 -2.16 -9.16
CA ILE A 75 9.25 -3.08 -8.67
C ILE A 75 10.34 -3.23 -9.73
N LEU A 76 11.61 -3.08 -9.35
CA LEU A 76 12.73 -3.46 -10.20
C LEU A 76 12.60 -4.96 -10.51
N LYS A 77 12.53 -5.29 -11.79
CA LYS A 77 12.34 -6.67 -12.24
C LYS A 77 13.52 -7.53 -11.75
N PRO A 78 13.27 -8.59 -10.98
CA PRO A 78 14.35 -9.43 -10.45
C PRO A 78 15.27 -9.93 -11.55
N GLY A 79 16.58 -9.85 -11.30
CA GLY A 79 17.61 -10.28 -12.24
C GLY A 79 18.00 -9.23 -13.28
N THR A 80 17.37 -8.06 -13.27
CA THR A 80 17.73 -6.95 -14.16
C THR A 80 18.27 -5.74 -13.38
N LYS A 81 18.83 -4.76 -14.08
CA LYS A 81 19.38 -3.56 -13.46
C LYS A 81 18.53 -2.31 -13.72
N GLU A 82 17.68 -2.35 -14.76
CA GLU A 82 16.98 -1.15 -15.24
C GLU A 82 15.52 -1.41 -15.60
N ASP A 83 15.11 -2.66 -15.74
CA ASP A 83 13.72 -2.96 -16.08
C ASP A 83 12.84 -2.83 -14.85
N VAL A 84 11.77 -2.06 -14.97
CA VAL A 84 10.81 -1.84 -13.88
C VAL A 84 9.44 -2.34 -14.33
N ASP A 85 8.79 -3.08 -13.46
CA ASP A 85 7.45 -3.59 -13.65
C ASP A 85 6.48 -2.95 -12.65
N HIS A 86 5.34 -2.50 -13.16
CA HIS A 86 4.25 -1.95 -12.36
C HIS A 86 3.28 -3.04 -11.94
N TYR A 87 2.85 -2.96 -10.69
CA TYR A 87 1.81 -3.82 -10.10
C TYR A 87 0.75 -2.96 -9.44
N GLU A 88 -0.51 -3.40 -9.53
CA GLU A 88 -1.64 -2.72 -8.92
C GLU A 88 -2.48 -3.71 -8.10
N TYR A 89 -2.78 -3.37 -6.86
CA TYR A 89 -3.76 -4.07 -6.03
C TYR A 89 -5.07 -3.31 -6.07
N ARG A 90 -6.11 -3.97 -6.49
CA ARG A 90 -7.45 -3.38 -6.57
C ARG A 90 -8.50 -4.49 -6.48
N ASN A 91 -9.63 -4.21 -5.84
CA ASN A 91 -10.74 -5.17 -5.72
C ASN A 91 -10.28 -6.53 -5.12
N GLY A 92 -9.34 -6.48 -4.18
CA GLY A 92 -8.89 -7.67 -3.46
C GLY A 92 -7.87 -8.54 -4.20
N SER A 93 -7.27 -8.05 -5.29
CA SER A 93 -6.31 -8.86 -6.05
C SER A 93 -5.21 -8.01 -6.70
N TRP A 94 -4.05 -8.63 -6.92
CA TRP A 94 -2.93 -8.01 -7.64
C TRP A 94 -3.04 -8.26 -9.14
N SER A 95 -2.90 -7.21 -9.94
CA SER A 95 -2.66 -7.27 -11.40
C SER A 95 -1.21 -6.88 -11.70
N GLY A 96 -0.80 -7.09 -12.95
CA GLY A 96 0.59 -6.90 -13.38
C GLY A 96 1.34 -8.23 -13.48
N PRO A 97 2.61 -8.21 -13.99
CA PRO A 97 3.41 -7.03 -14.30
C PRO A 97 2.99 -6.30 -15.57
N SER A 98 3.20 -5.00 -15.61
CA SER A 98 3.21 -4.21 -16.83
C SER A 98 4.49 -3.38 -16.89
N ALA A 99 5.20 -3.41 -18.01
CA ALA A 99 6.49 -2.74 -18.14
C ALA A 99 6.37 -1.22 -18.00
N VAL A 100 7.24 -0.62 -17.19
CA VAL A 100 7.32 0.83 -17.01
C VAL A 100 8.42 1.40 -17.93
N LYS A 101 8.07 2.41 -18.69
CA LYS A 101 9.06 3.12 -19.51
C LYS A 101 9.79 4.13 -18.61
N ILE A 102 11.06 3.83 -18.31
CA ILE A 102 11.89 4.74 -17.52
C ILE A 102 12.43 5.84 -18.47
N THR A 103 12.33 7.08 -18.00
CA THR A 103 12.87 8.24 -18.71
C THR A 103 13.69 9.10 -17.74
N GLY A 104 14.74 9.74 -18.24
CA GLY A 104 15.61 10.59 -17.45
C GLY A 104 17.05 10.08 -17.44
N ASN A 105 17.92 10.86 -16.83
CA ASN A 105 19.36 10.60 -16.79
C ASN A 105 19.85 10.31 -15.36
N GLY A 106 18.93 10.04 -14.43
CA GLY A 106 19.28 9.72 -13.04
C GLY A 106 19.86 8.32 -12.89
N ASN A 107 20.59 8.12 -11.81
CA ASN A 107 21.07 6.78 -11.44
C ASN A 107 19.89 5.95 -10.88
N MET A 108 19.66 4.79 -11.45
CA MET A 108 18.58 3.87 -11.02
C MET A 108 18.72 3.52 -9.54
N GLU A 109 19.93 3.16 -9.08
CA GLU A 109 20.16 2.72 -7.71
C GLU A 109 19.74 3.74 -6.66
N ASP A 110 19.87 5.05 -6.97
CA ASP A 110 19.49 6.11 -6.03
C ASP A 110 17.98 6.18 -5.79
N ASN A 111 17.19 5.61 -6.71
CA ASN A 111 15.73 5.63 -6.68
C ASN A 111 15.12 4.31 -6.19
N LEU A 112 15.96 3.40 -5.68
CA LEU A 112 15.53 2.08 -5.24
C LEU A 112 15.58 1.96 -3.71
N ILE A 113 14.61 1.25 -3.16
CA ILE A 113 14.61 0.85 -1.74
C ILE A 113 14.14 -0.60 -1.62
N ALA A 114 14.74 -1.35 -0.70
CA ALA A 114 14.23 -2.68 -0.39
C ALA A 114 12.79 -2.58 0.16
N LEU A 115 11.89 -3.42 -0.33
CA LEU A 115 10.47 -3.40 0.07
C LEU A 115 10.31 -3.46 1.60
N GLN A 116 11.12 -4.29 2.26
CA GLN A 116 11.07 -4.45 3.72
C GLN A 116 11.48 -3.19 4.48
N ALA A 117 12.34 -2.35 3.89
CA ALA A 117 12.81 -1.11 4.54
C ALA A 117 11.73 -0.02 4.60
N LEU A 118 10.63 -0.18 3.85
CA LEU A 118 9.53 0.79 3.87
C LEU A 118 8.69 0.74 5.16
N ASN A 119 8.83 -0.30 5.96
CA ASN A 119 8.14 -0.44 7.27
C ASN A 119 6.64 -0.17 7.18
N MET A 120 5.98 -0.73 6.16
CA MET A 120 4.55 -0.46 5.89
C MET A 120 3.63 -0.81 7.05
N ASP A 121 4.07 -1.66 7.97
CA ASP A 121 3.30 -1.99 9.19
C ASP A 121 3.05 -0.76 10.06
N LYS A 122 3.79 0.34 9.86
CA LYS A 122 3.60 1.60 10.58
C LYS A 122 2.42 2.45 10.05
N ILE A 123 1.78 2.06 8.96
CA ILE A 123 0.68 2.85 8.37
C ILE A 123 -0.43 3.17 9.39
N PRO A 124 -0.96 2.19 10.17
CA PRO A 124 -2.00 2.54 11.14
C PRO A 124 -1.52 3.50 12.24
N GLU A 125 -0.26 3.37 12.67
CA GLU A 125 0.33 4.28 13.67
C GLU A 125 0.45 5.71 13.12
N MET A 126 0.94 5.87 11.88
CA MET A 126 1.06 7.16 11.21
C MET A 126 -0.33 7.81 11.04
N TYR A 127 -1.30 7.04 10.58
CA TYR A 127 -2.68 7.51 10.39
C TYR A 127 -3.26 8.02 11.70
N LYS A 128 -3.13 7.25 12.77
CA LYS A 128 -3.60 7.63 14.10
C LYS A 128 -2.89 8.89 14.62
N ALA A 129 -1.56 8.97 14.48
CA ALA A 129 -0.80 10.14 14.91
C ALA A 129 -1.25 11.41 14.17
N PHE A 130 -1.57 11.29 12.88
CA PHE A 130 -2.08 12.43 12.12
C PHE A 130 -3.51 12.82 12.56
N GLN A 131 -4.37 11.84 12.84
CA GLN A 131 -5.71 12.12 13.38
C GLN A 131 -5.62 12.88 14.71
N GLU A 132 -4.72 12.46 15.59
CA GLU A 132 -4.48 13.14 16.87
C GLU A 132 -3.96 14.57 16.64
N LYS A 133 -3.06 14.76 15.66
CA LYS A 133 -2.46 16.07 15.34
C LYS A 133 -3.50 17.09 14.86
N VAL A 134 -4.53 16.64 14.12
CA VAL A 134 -5.59 17.54 13.60
C VAL A 134 -6.86 17.50 14.44
N SER A 135 -6.86 16.86 15.60
CA SER A 135 -8.07 16.66 16.42
C SER A 135 -8.71 17.96 16.92
N ASP A 136 -7.91 19.03 17.05
CA ASP A 136 -8.39 20.38 17.44
C ASP A 136 -8.90 21.20 16.25
N LYS A 137 -8.77 20.70 15.02
CA LYS A 137 -9.16 21.43 13.81
C LYS A 137 -10.60 21.10 13.45
N LYS A 138 -11.40 22.14 13.22
CA LYS A 138 -12.82 21.96 12.98
C LYS A 138 -13.10 21.24 11.65
N ASP A 139 -13.81 20.13 11.73
CA ASP A 139 -14.29 19.35 10.59
C ASP A 139 -13.17 18.79 9.68
N VAL A 140 -11.89 18.84 10.12
CA VAL A 140 -10.77 18.28 9.37
C VAL A 140 -10.74 16.75 9.52
N LYS A 141 -10.60 16.05 8.40
CA LYS A 141 -10.52 14.58 8.36
C LYS A 141 -9.25 14.16 7.64
N VAL A 142 -8.53 13.23 8.23
CA VAL A 142 -7.35 12.61 7.58
C VAL A 142 -7.86 11.68 6.47
N LYS A 143 -7.28 11.81 5.29
CA LYS A 143 -7.59 10.91 4.16
C LYS A 143 -6.97 9.53 4.41
N GLU A 144 -7.69 8.48 4.07
CA GLU A 144 -7.12 7.14 3.99
C GLU A 144 -6.34 7.00 2.67
N SER A 145 -5.29 7.80 2.56
CA SER A 145 -4.42 7.91 1.40
C SER A 145 -3.02 8.32 1.86
N LEU A 146 -2.01 7.68 1.29
CA LEU A 146 -0.63 8.07 1.52
C LEU A 146 0.23 7.77 0.29
N VAL A 147 1.38 8.45 0.22
CA VAL A 147 2.39 8.19 -0.79
C VAL A 147 3.75 8.02 -0.09
N TYR A 148 4.37 6.85 -0.28
CA TYR A 148 5.81 6.72 -0.05
C TYR A 148 6.48 7.36 -1.24
N ARG A 149 7.47 8.22 -0.99
CA ARG A 149 8.18 8.92 -2.08
C ARG A 149 9.65 9.07 -1.78
N PHE A 150 10.43 9.05 -2.85
CA PHE A 150 11.84 9.44 -2.79
C PHE A 150 11.95 10.92 -3.16
N TRP A 151 12.45 11.74 -2.24
CA TRP A 151 12.54 13.18 -2.45
C TRP A 151 13.81 13.74 -1.79
N LYS A 152 14.61 14.47 -2.56
CA LYS A 152 15.85 15.10 -2.09
C LYS A 152 16.83 14.13 -1.41
N GLY A 153 16.87 12.89 -1.88
CA GLY A 153 17.81 11.90 -1.36
C GLY A 153 17.29 11.04 -0.22
N ASP A 154 16.06 11.29 0.23
CA ASP A 154 15.46 10.53 1.33
C ASP A 154 14.10 9.93 0.95
N TRP A 155 13.76 8.83 1.58
CA TRP A 155 12.43 8.21 1.48
C TRP A 155 11.56 8.70 2.63
N THR A 156 10.38 9.22 2.31
CA THR A 156 9.41 9.70 3.29
C THR A 156 8.00 9.24 2.93
N VAL A 157 7.06 9.42 3.86
CA VAL A 157 5.64 9.10 3.67
C VAL A 157 4.85 10.40 3.82
N MET A 158 4.00 10.68 2.82
CA MET A 158 3.12 11.86 2.83
C MET A 158 1.69 11.43 3.06
N MET A 159 0.99 12.16 3.92
CA MET A 159 -0.45 12.00 4.15
C MET A 159 -1.13 13.36 4.20
N ASP A 160 -2.41 13.41 3.82
CA ASP A 160 -3.17 14.65 3.78
C ASP A 160 -4.44 14.55 4.64
N ALA A 161 -4.86 15.73 5.13
CA ALA A 161 -6.12 15.89 5.84
C ALA A 161 -6.80 17.17 5.35
N GLU A 162 -8.13 17.17 5.28
CA GLU A 162 -8.85 18.34 4.80
C GLU A 162 -10.23 18.50 5.42
N SER A 163 -10.72 19.74 5.38
CA SER A 163 -12.12 20.12 5.58
C SER A 163 -12.58 20.91 4.34
N ASP A 164 -13.76 21.49 4.39
CA ASP A 164 -14.23 22.36 3.30
C ASP A 164 -13.33 23.60 3.11
N ARG A 165 -12.62 24.04 4.15
CA ARG A 165 -11.89 25.32 4.16
C ARG A 165 -10.39 25.20 4.35
N GLU A 166 -9.91 24.11 4.90
CA GLU A 166 -8.51 23.97 5.28
C GLU A 166 -7.96 22.64 4.80
N ALA A 167 -6.68 22.63 4.49
CA ALA A 167 -5.96 21.41 4.15
C ALA A 167 -4.63 21.37 4.88
N TYR A 168 -4.22 20.18 5.27
CA TYR A 168 -2.98 19.91 6.01
C TYR A 168 -2.26 18.76 5.38
N SER A 169 -0.92 18.83 5.38
CA SER A 169 -0.08 17.73 4.98
C SER A 169 0.84 17.35 6.13
N ALA A 170 1.03 16.06 6.33
CA ALA A 170 2.00 15.52 7.28
C ALA A 170 3.01 14.66 6.54
N GLU A 171 4.27 14.81 6.90
CA GLU A 171 5.36 13.99 6.39
C GLU A 171 5.95 13.15 7.53
N PHE A 172 6.19 11.89 7.25
CA PHE A 172 6.73 10.93 8.22
C PHE A 172 8.01 10.30 7.66
N ASP A 173 8.91 9.96 8.57
CA ASP A 173 10.03 9.08 8.22
C ASP A 173 9.54 7.62 8.10
N LEU A 174 10.41 6.73 7.62
CA LEU A 174 10.06 5.31 7.44
C LEU A 174 9.85 4.55 8.77
N ASN A 175 10.17 5.15 9.90
CA ASN A 175 9.90 4.58 11.22
C ASN A 175 8.53 5.01 11.77
N GLY A 176 7.80 5.81 10.99
CA GLY A 176 6.47 6.29 11.37
C GLY A 176 6.46 7.54 12.25
N LYS A 177 7.62 8.19 12.42
CA LYS A 177 7.71 9.46 13.17
C LYS A 177 7.32 10.63 12.25
N MET A 178 6.39 11.45 12.70
CA MET A 178 6.03 12.70 11.98
C MET A 178 7.23 13.66 12.03
N ILE A 179 7.73 14.06 10.85
CA ILE A 179 8.90 14.94 10.71
C ILE A 179 8.52 16.33 10.19
N ASP A 180 7.36 16.48 9.56
CA ASP A 180 6.85 17.78 9.15
C ASP A 180 5.31 17.78 9.25
N PHE A 181 4.73 18.96 9.50
CA PHE A 181 3.29 19.17 9.52
C PHE A 181 3.02 20.62 9.14
N LYS A 182 2.16 20.83 8.15
CA LYS A 182 1.88 22.18 7.66
C LYS A 182 0.44 22.31 7.14
N ASN A 183 -0.09 23.53 7.29
CA ASN A 183 -1.26 23.96 6.55
C ASN A 183 -0.82 24.20 5.09
N VAL A 184 -1.59 23.71 4.14
CA VAL A 184 -1.26 23.83 2.71
C VAL A 184 -2.42 24.49 1.96
N ASP A 185 -2.11 25.08 0.82
CA ASP A 185 -3.17 25.57 -0.06
C ASP A 185 -3.98 24.36 -0.53
N LYS A 186 -5.28 24.40 -0.27
CA LYS A 186 -6.18 23.31 -0.66
C LYS A 186 -6.12 22.99 -2.15
N ASN A 187 -5.86 24.00 -2.98
CA ASN A 187 -5.70 23.82 -4.43
C ASN A 187 -4.39 23.10 -4.82
N SER A 188 -3.50 22.89 -3.88
CA SER A 188 -2.23 22.17 -4.14
C SER A 188 -2.31 20.66 -3.89
N LEU A 189 -3.47 20.17 -3.42
CA LEU A 189 -3.71 18.75 -3.15
C LEU A 189 -4.38 17.96 -4.27
N UNK A 190 -4.53 18.72 -5.10
CA UNK A 190 -5.17 18.15 -6.22
C UNK A 190 -4.37 17.46 -7.13
#